data_f668bbe592dbf601c9e342f83012dcc3
#
_entry.id   f668bbe592dbf601c9e342f83012dcc3
#
_cell.length_a   1.000
_cell.length_b   1.000
_cell.length_c   1.000
_cell.angle_alpha   90.00
_cell.angle_beta   90.00
_cell.angle_gamma   90.00
#
_symmetry.space_group_name_H-M   'P 1'
#
loop_
_entity.id
_entity.type
_entity.pdbx_description
1 polymer ?
#
loop_
_entity_poly.entity_id
_entity_poly.type
_entity_poly.pdbx_seq_one_letter_code
_entity_poly.pdbx_strand_id
1 'polypeptide(L)'
;MKKSFMERMATFIVDKRRLFVVLFAVTCVLSIFSVSKTDVNNELTDYLPDSTQTRQGLEIMNREFITYGDAKVMVSNVTFAQAEELAEMLRGVDGVKSVEFEKDTQHYNSASALFVVTFDGEKLDEISIQGVKNVRAALDGYDTYITTEIGNPTGEILEREMRIVLIILMCSIFVVLLLTSHTYAEVPVLIITFAVAVWVNKGTNYWFHEVSFITNSIAAVLQLGLGIDYAIIMCHHYTEERERMEPREATIRALTLDRKSVV
;
A
#
# COMPACT_ATOMS: atom_id res chain seq x y z
N MET A 1 -22.80 40.08 -21.18
CA MET A 1 -21.77 39.06 -21.51
C MET A 1 -22.27 37.67 -21.07
N LYS A 2 -22.25 36.68 -21.96
CA LYS A 2 -22.63 35.32 -21.57
C LYS A 2 -21.53 34.76 -20.65
N LYS A 3 -21.88 34.36 -19.41
CA LYS A 3 -20.95 33.72 -18.49
C LYS A 3 -20.35 32.48 -19.15
N SER A 4 -19.03 32.32 -19.06
CA SER A 4 -18.33 31.13 -19.56
C SER A 4 -18.89 29.88 -18.85
N PHE A 5 -18.81 28.71 -19.49
CA PHE A 5 -19.20 27.43 -18.87
C PHE A 5 -18.50 27.21 -17.52
N MET A 6 -17.20 27.51 -17.44
CA MET A 6 -16.42 27.41 -16.20
C MET A 6 -16.90 28.38 -15.11
N GLU A 7 -17.27 29.59 -15.47
CA GLU A 7 -17.83 30.56 -14.52
C GLU A 7 -19.19 30.11 -13.95
N ARG A 8 -19.99 29.43 -14.76
CA ARG A 8 -21.26 28.82 -14.29
C ARG A 8 -20.99 27.66 -13.33
N MET A 9 -20.04 26.78 -13.66
CA MET A 9 -19.63 25.69 -12.77
C MET A 9 -19.06 26.22 -11.44
N ALA A 10 -18.11 27.15 -11.50
CA ALA A 10 -17.53 27.77 -10.31
C ALA A 10 -18.62 28.42 -9.44
N THR A 11 -19.54 29.18 -10.06
CA THR A 11 -20.68 29.78 -9.35
C THR A 11 -21.56 28.72 -8.68
N PHE A 12 -21.86 27.63 -9.38
CA PHE A 12 -22.67 26.53 -8.83
C PHE A 12 -21.99 25.85 -7.62
N ILE A 13 -20.68 25.59 -7.71
CA ILE A 13 -19.91 24.98 -6.61
C ILE A 13 -19.92 25.91 -5.39
N VAL A 14 -19.63 27.20 -5.57
CA VAL A 14 -19.55 28.16 -4.47
C VAL A 14 -20.92 28.39 -3.82
N ASP A 15 -21.99 28.52 -4.62
CA ASP A 15 -23.35 28.76 -4.11
C ASP A 15 -23.93 27.50 -3.41
N LYS A 16 -23.57 26.31 -3.88
CA LYS A 16 -24.02 25.02 -3.33
C LYS A 16 -22.97 24.36 -2.42
N ARG A 17 -22.02 25.13 -1.89
CA ARG A 17 -20.93 24.59 -1.04
C ARG A 17 -21.37 23.64 0.07
N ARG A 18 -22.52 23.90 0.72
CA ARG A 18 -23.07 23.03 1.76
C ARG A 18 -23.48 21.65 1.21
N LEU A 19 -24.05 21.63 0.00
CA LEU A 19 -24.39 20.37 -0.69
C LEU A 19 -23.14 19.57 -1.00
N PHE A 20 -22.08 20.19 -1.48
CA PHE A 20 -20.81 19.53 -1.76
C PHE A 20 -20.16 18.97 -0.48
N VAL A 21 -20.15 19.74 0.62
CA VAL A 21 -19.64 19.27 1.92
C VAL A 21 -20.41 18.03 2.37
N VAL A 22 -21.76 18.04 2.30
CA VAL A 22 -22.58 16.89 2.67
C VAL A 22 -22.30 15.70 1.73
N LEU A 23 -22.21 15.93 0.42
CA LEU A 23 -21.88 14.90 -0.56
C LEU A 23 -20.55 14.22 -0.23
N PHE A 24 -19.48 15.00 -0.01
CA PHE A 24 -18.18 14.47 0.36
C PHE A 24 -18.20 13.75 1.70
N ALA A 25 -18.92 14.26 2.70
CA ALA A 25 -19.07 13.60 3.98
C ALA A 25 -19.76 12.23 3.84
N VAL A 26 -20.83 12.15 3.06
CA VAL A 26 -21.52 10.88 2.75
C VAL A 26 -20.59 9.92 2.01
N THR A 27 -19.89 10.40 0.97
CA THR A 27 -18.94 9.58 0.23
C THR A 27 -17.82 9.07 1.13
N CYS A 28 -17.32 9.90 2.04
CA CYS A 28 -16.29 9.50 3.01
C CYS A 28 -16.79 8.39 3.95
N VAL A 29 -18.02 8.49 4.45
CA VAL A 29 -18.64 7.45 5.28
C VAL A 29 -18.82 6.16 4.50
N LEU A 30 -19.30 6.22 3.25
CA LEU A 30 -19.42 5.05 2.38
C LEU A 30 -18.06 4.41 2.12
N SER A 31 -17.02 5.21 1.93
CA SER A 31 -15.65 4.73 1.72
C SER A 31 -15.10 3.94 2.92
N ILE A 32 -15.51 4.27 4.16
CA ILE A 32 -15.13 3.50 5.36
C ILE A 32 -15.57 2.03 5.25
N PHE A 33 -16.80 1.81 4.76
CA PHE A 33 -17.32 0.45 4.57
C PHE A 33 -16.75 -0.25 3.33
N SER A 34 -16.35 0.51 2.33
CA SER A 34 -15.85 -0.03 1.06
C SER A 34 -14.40 -0.49 1.16
N VAL A 35 -13.54 0.26 1.86
CA VAL A 35 -12.09 -0.05 1.99
C VAL A 35 -11.85 -1.45 2.55
N SER A 36 -12.66 -1.89 3.54
CA SER A 36 -12.50 -3.21 4.16
C SER A 36 -12.95 -4.40 3.28
N LYS A 37 -13.54 -4.12 2.12
CA LYS A 37 -14.05 -5.14 1.18
C LYS A 37 -13.27 -5.19 -0.13
N THR A 38 -12.21 -4.42 -0.24
CA THR A 38 -11.34 -4.40 -1.42
C THR A 38 -10.17 -5.34 -1.18
N ASP A 39 -10.02 -6.33 -2.02
CA ASP A 39 -8.87 -7.23 -1.98
C ASP A 39 -7.66 -6.58 -2.64
N VAL A 40 -6.50 -6.71 -1.99
CA VAL A 40 -5.24 -6.22 -2.52
C VAL A 40 -4.43 -7.41 -3.01
N ASN A 41 -4.28 -7.52 -4.33
CA ASN A 41 -3.47 -8.56 -4.93
C ASN A 41 -1.99 -8.19 -4.87
N ASN A 42 -1.22 -9.04 -4.22
CA ASN A 42 0.22 -8.89 -4.04
C ASN A 42 1.04 -9.74 -5.02
N GLU A 43 0.39 -10.56 -5.85
CA GLU A 43 1.05 -11.42 -6.83
C GLU A 43 1.35 -10.63 -8.12
N LEU A 44 2.63 -10.33 -8.35
CA LEU A 44 3.07 -9.60 -9.55
C LEU A 44 2.80 -10.37 -10.84
N THR A 45 2.81 -11.68 -10.76
CA THR A 45 2.62 -12.59 -11.90
C THR A 45 1.20 -12.56 -12.45
N ASP A 46 0.21 -12.16 -11.64
CA ASP A 46 -1.18 -12.05 -12.07
C ASP A 46 -1.43 -10.87 -13.01
N TYR A 47 -0.49 -9.91 -13.04
CA TYR A 47 -0.55 -8.75 -13.96
C TYR A 47 0.13 -9.01 -15.31
N LEU A 48 0.71 -10.20 -15.51
CA LEU A 48 1.26 -10.57 -16.80
C LEU A 48 0.15 -10.86 -17.80
N PRO A 49 0.25 -10.39 -19.05
CA PRO A 49 -0.71 -10.74 -20.09
C PRO A 49 -0.80 -12.26 -20.28
N ASP A 50 -2.01 -12.79 -20.50
CA ASP A 50 -2.26 -14.24 -20.68
C ASP A 50 -1.48 -14.84 -21.85
N SER A 51 -1.06 -14.02 -22.81
CA SER A 51 -0.26 -14.42 -23.95
C SER A 51 1.22 -14.67 -23.62
N THR A 52 1.69 -14.32 -22.43
CA THR A 52 3.09 -14.52 -22.04
C THR A 52 3.37 -15.97 -21.69
N GLN A 53 4.55 -16.47 -22.08
CA GLN A 53 4.98 -17.84 -21.75
C GLN A 53 5.05 -18.07 -20.23
N THR A 54 5.42 -17.05 -19.47
CA THR A 54 5.46 -17.12 -18.01
C THR A 54 4.07 -17.34 -17.41
N ARG A 55 3.04 -16.57 -17.86
CA ARG A 55 1.66 -16.75 -17.38
C ARG A 55 1.14 -18.13 -17.72
N GLN A 56 1.31 -18.58 -18.96
CA GLN A 56 0.90 -19.90 -19.40
C GLN A 56 1.60 -21.02 -18.64
N GLY A 57 2.91 -20.86 -18.35
CA GLY A 57 3.66 -21.82 -17.55
C GLY A 57 3.16 -21.90 -16.11
N LEU A 58 2.84 -20.75 -15.47
CA LEU A 58 2.28 -20.69 -14.14
C LEU A 58 0.87 -21.33 -14.06
N GLU A 59 0.02 -21.10 -15.07
CA GLU A 59 -1.29 -21.74 -15.17
C GLU A 59 -1.18 -23.27 -15.26
N ILE A 60 -0.23 -23.78 -16.06
CA ILE A 60 0.03 -25.22 -16.14
C ILE A 60 0.55 -25.74 -14.80
N MET A 61 1.49 -25.04 -14.17
CA MET A 61 1.98 -25.42 -12.85
C MET A 61 0.86 -25.50 -11.80
N ASN A 62 0.03 -24.46 -11.71
CA ASN A 62 -1.05 -24.41 -10.71
C ASN A 62 -2.14 -25.45 -10.97
N ARG A 63 -2.34 -25.88 -12.24
CA ARG A 63 -3.33 -26.89 -12.60
C ARG A 63 -2.83 -28.33 -12.41
N GLU A 64 -1.57 -28.59 -12.78
CA GLU A 64 -1.03 -29.96 -12.85
C GLU A 64 -0.19 -30.34 -11.62
N PHE A 65 0.27 -29.37 -10.84
CA PHE A 65 1.16 -29.59 -9.70
C PHE A 65 0.64 -28.84 -8.46
N ILE A 66 0.85 -29.45 -7.31
CA ILE A 66 0.66 -28.77 -6.01
C ILE A 66 1.96 -28.05 -5.70
N THR A 67 1.91 -26.72 -5.63
CA THR A 67 3.06 -25.89 -5.27
C THR A 67 3.07 -25.70 -3.75
N TYR A 68 3.80 -26.54 -3.05
CA TYR A 68 3.94 -26.45 -1.60
C TYR A 68 4.65 -25.16 -1.19
N GLY A 69 4.23 -24.60 -0.06
CA GLY A 69 4.93 -23.48 0.56
C GLY A 69 6.30 -23.90 1.09
N ASP A 70 7.31 -23.03 0.93
CA ASP A 70 8.65 -23.27 1.43
C ASP A 70 9.18 -22.12 2.30
N ALA A 71 10.12 -22.41 3.16
CA ALA A 71 10.86 -21.44 3.94
C ALA A 71 12.35 -21.80 3.97
N LYS A 72 13.21 -20.79 3.84
CA LYS A 72 14.63 -20.88 4.11
C LYS A 72 14.89 -20.44 5.54
N VAL A 73 15.39 -21.37 6.33
CA VAL A 73 15.67 -21.18 7.75
C VAL A 73 17.18 -21.26 7.98
N MET A 74 17.79 -20.14 8.31
CA MET A 74 19.20 -20.10 8.67
C MET A 74 19.34 -20.04 10.20
N VAL A 75 20.18 -20.89 10.74
CA VAL A 75 20.54 -20.92 12.16
C VAL A 75 22.04 -20.68 12.31
N SER A 76 22.40 -19.64 13.05
CA SER A 76 23.80 -19.24 13.27
C SER A 76 24.35 -19.81 14.57
N ASN A 77 25.68 -19.87 14.69
CA ASN A 77 26.42 -20.32 15.86
C ASN A 77 26.11 -21.78 16.27
N VAL A 78 25.94 -22.66 15.30
CA VAL A 78 25.72 -24.11 15.52
C VAL A 78 26.83 -24.91 14.88
N THR A 79 27.20 -26.04 15.51
CA THR A 79 28.10 -27.02 14.92
C THR A 79 27.33 -27.86 13.90
N PHE A 80 28.04 -28.58 12.99
CA PHE A 80 27.39 -29.44 12.01
C PHE A 80 26.54 -30.51 12.66
N ALA A 81 27.02 -31.15 13.75
CA ALA A 81 26.26 -32.15 14.49
C ALA A 81 24.96 -31.58 15.10
N GLN A 82 25.02 -30.39 15.67
CA GLN A 82 23.80 -29.70 16.12
C GLN A 82 22.85 -29.38 14.99
N ALA A 83 23.37 -29.00 13.82
CA ALA A 83 22.54 -28.75 12.64
C ALA A 83 21.83 -30.02 12.14
N GLU A 84 22.49 -31.19 12.20
CA GLU A 84 21.85 -32.48 11.90
C GLU A 84 20.71 -32.78 12.90
N GLU A 85 20.93 -32.58 14.21
CA GLU A 85 19.90 -32.76 15.24
C GLU A 85 18.72 -31.78 15.02
N LEU A 86 19.00 -30.50 14.67
CA LEU A 86 17.98 -29.54 14.34
C LEU A 86 17.17 -29.91 13.08
N ALA A 87 17.82 -30.45 12.04
CA ALA A 87 17.13 -30.95 10.86
C ALA A 87 16.14 -32.05 11.19
N GLU A 88 16.53 -33.01 12.04
CA GLU A 88 15.63 -34.12 12.51
C GLU A 88 14.49 -33.56 13.35
N MET A 89 14.77 -32.64 14.26
CA MET A 89 13.74 -31.99 15.08
C MET A 89 12.73 -31.24 14.18
N LEU A 90 13.19 -30.48 13.19
CA LEU A 90 12.34 -29.73 12.27
C LEU A 90 11.47 -30.65 11.40
N ARG A 91 11.94 -31.85 11.01
CA ARG A 91 11.11 -32.83 10.29
C ARG A 91 9.93 -33.35 11.13
N GLY A 92 10.03 -33.29 12.45
CA GLY A 92 8.96 -33.65 13.36
C GLY A 92 7.99 -32.55 13.72
N VAL A 93 8.18 -31.34 13.22
CA VAL A 93 7.32 -30.19 13.50
C VAL A 93 6.01 -30.32 12.72
N ASP A 94 4.88 -30.08 13.38
CA ASP A 94 3.56 -30.17 12.77
C ASP A 94 3.40 -29.10 11.65
N GLY A 95 2.93 -29.55 10.48
CA GLY A 95 2.80 -28.78 9.25
C GLY A 95 4.06 -28.78 8.36
N VAL A 96 5.16 -29.42 8.78
CA VAL A 96 6.36 -29.60 7.97
C VAL A 96 6.28 -30.91 7.18
N LYS A 97 6.42 -30.84 5.88
CA LYS A 97 6.46 -31.98 4.96
C LYS A 97 7.84 -32.57 4.80
N SER A 98 8.84 -31.72 4.60
CA SER A 98 10.23 -32.16 4.44
C SER A 98 11.20 -31.02 4.83
N VAL A 99 12.39 -31.45 5.27
CA VAL A 99 13.51 -30.56 5.54
C VAL A 99 14.70 -31.04 4.76
N GLU A 100 15.21 -30.17 3.87
CA GLU A 100 16.40 -30.40 3.08
C GLU A 100 17.60 -29.77 3.79
N PHE A 101 18.57 -30.62 4.13
CA PHE A 101 19.83 -30.24 4.74
C PHE A 101 20.89 -31.27 4.35
N GLU A 102 21.93 -30.83 3.66
CA GLU A 102 22.99 -31.69 3.16
C GLU A 102 24.37 -31.20 3.66
N LYS A 103 25.34 -32.13 3.63
CA LYS A 103 26.72 -31.84 4.01
C LYS A 103 27.48 -31.16 2.86
N ASP A 104 27.08 -29.95 2.52
CA ASP A 104 27.73 -29.13 1.50
C ASP A 104 27.93 -27.69 1.99
N THR A 105 28.61 -26.87 1.19
CA THR A 105 28.88 -25.46 1.52
C THR A 105 27.66 -24.56 1.33
N GLN A 106 26.59 -25.05 0.70
CA GLN A 106 25.36 -24.29 0.53
C GLN A 106 24.49 -24.39 1.78
N HIS A 107 24.45 -25.57 2.43
CA HIS A 107 23.66 -25.82 3.62
C HIS A 107 24.39 -25.59 4.93
N TYR A 108 25.74 -25.70 4.94
CA TYR A 108 26.52 -25.44 6.15
C TYR A 108 27.83 -24.71 5.82
N ASN A 109 27.97 -23.50 6.37
CA ASN A 109 29.17 -22.68 6.21
C ASN A 109 29.37 -21.76 7.44
N SER A 110 30.62 -21.63 7.88
CA SER A 110 31.04 -20.66 8.94
C SER A 110 30.16 -20.72 10.22
N ALA A 111 29.93 -21.95 10.72
CA ALA A 111 29.08 -22.23 11.88
C ALA A 111 27.61 -21.75 11.71
N SER A 112 27.12 -21.69 10.48
CA SER A 112 25.74 -21.40 10.14
C SER A 112 25.16 -22.53 9.28
N ALA A 113 23.96 -22.98 9.63
CA ALA A 113 23.21 -23.99 8.90
C ALA A 113 22.03 -23.36 8.16
N LEU A 114 21.79 -23.76 6.92
CA LEU A 114 20.65 -23.37 6.11
C LEU A 114 19.78 -24.60 5.85
N PHE A 115 18.55 -24.55 6.32
CA PHE A 115 17.52 -25.55 6.09
C PHE A 115 16.52 -25.02 5.07
N VAL A 116 16.14 -25.85 4.07
CA VAL A 116 15.01 -25.58 3.19
C VAL A 116 13.85 -26.43 3.70
N VAL A 117 12.86 -25.77 4.27
CA VAL A 117 11.70 -26.41 4.90
C VAL A 117 10.51 -26.29 3.97
N THR A 118 9.95 -27.42 3.54
CA THR A 118 8.72 -27.49 2.74
C THR A 118 7.55 -27.85 3.67
N PHE A 119 6.41 -27.20 3.49
CA PHE A 119 5.20 -27.38 4.31
C PHE A 119 4.15 -28.22 3.59
N ASP A 120 3.15 -28.73 4.34
CA ASP A 120 2.11 -29.64 3.81
C ASP A 120 1.00 -28.93 3.01
N GLY A 121 1.03 -27.61 2.91
CA GLY A 121 0.06 -26.79 2.17
C GLY A 121 0.72 -25.83 1.20
N GLU A 122 -0.10 -25.11 0.45
CA GLU A 122 0.33 -24.02 -0.43
C GLU A 122 0.74 -22.78 0.36
N LYS A 123 1.28 -21.75 -0.30
CA LYS A 123 1.80 -20.53 0.35
C LYS A 123 0.77 -19.77 1.21
N LEU A 124 -0.51 -19.82 0.87
CA LEU A 124 -1.58 -19.10 1.57
C LEU A 124 -2.42 -20.02 2.48
N ASP A 125 -2.13 -21.30 2.52
CA ASP A 125 -2.85 -22.24 3.36
C ASP A 125 -2.56 -22.04 4.85
N GLU A 126 -3.59 -22.14 5.66
CA GLU A 126 -3.50 -22.03 7.12
C GLU A 126 -2.48 -23.02 7.71
N ILE A 127 -2.38 -24.22 7.13
CA ILE A 127 -1.42 -25.27 7.53
C ILE A 127 0.01 -24.77 7.36
N SER A 128 0.34 -24.17 6.23
CA SER A 128 1.67 -23.61 5.95
C SER A 128 1.97 -22.40 6.85
N ILE A 129 0.99 -21.52 7.02
CA ILE A 129 1.13 -20.35 7.91
C ILE A 129 1.38 -20.77 9.36
N GLN A 130 0.63 -21.77 9.84
CA GLN A 130 0.82 -22.29 11.18
C GLN A 130 2.13 -23.08 11.29
N GLY A 131 2.52 -23.84 10.26
CA GLY A 131 3.79 -24.54 10.17
C GLY A 131 5.00 -23.62 10.35
N VAL A 132 5.00 -22.45 9.69
CA VAL A 132 6.06 -21.44 9.87
C VAL A 132 6.12 -20.94 11.32
N LYS A 133 4.97 -20.74 11.97
CA LYS A 133 4.94 -20.34 13.39
C LYS A 133 5.48 -21.44 14.30
N ASN A 134 5.13 -22.68 14.02
CA ASN A 134 5.61 -23.86 14.76
C ASN A 134 7.13 -24.03 14.62
N VAL A 135 7.67 -23.89 13.39
CA VAL A 135 9.10 -23.90 13.12
C VAL A 135 9.81 -22.78 13.90
N ARG A 136 9.27 -21.58 13.90
CA ARG A 136 9.82 -20.45 14.66
C ARG A 136 9.82 -20.74 16.17
N ALA A 137 8.77 -21.30 16.69
CA ALA A 137 8.66 -21.67 18.10
C ALA A 137 9.63 -22.82 18.49
N ALA A 138 9.82 -23.80 17.60
CA ALA A 138 10.76 -24.90 17.81
C ALA A 138 12.22 -24.43 17.83
N LEU A 139 12.53 -23.32 17.18
CA LEU A 139 13.86 -22.71 17.14
C LEU A 139 14.01 -21.56 18.15
N ASP A 140 13.09 -21.44 19.11
CA ASP A 140 13.21 -20.44 20.16
C ASP A 140 14.49 -20.69 20.99
N GLY A 141 15.29 -19.64 21.18
CA GLY A 141 16.59 -19.72 21.82
C GLY A 141 17.80 -19.88 20.88
N TYR A 142 17.59 -20.09 19.59
CA TYR A 142 18.64 -20.05 18.56
C TYR A 142 18.67 -18.72 17.83
N ASP A 143 19.83 -18.33 17.31
CA ASP A 143 19.97 -17.16 16.44
C ASP A 143 19.51 -17.53 15.03
N THR A 144 18.23 -17.22 14.71
CA THR A 144 17.53 -17.71 13.53
C THR A 144 17.08 -16.58 12.61
N TYR A 145 17.22 -16.82 11.30
CA TYR A 145 16.69 -15.98 10.23
C TYR A 145 15.80 -16.82 9.33
N ILE A 146 14.53 -16.47 9.24
CA ILE A 146 13.54 -17.19 8.42
C ILE A 146 13.09 -16.28 7.28
N THR A 147 13.29 -16.76 6.04
CA THR A 147 12.80 -16.11 4.82
C THR A 147 11.79 -17.02 4.15
N THR A 148 10.57 -16.54 3.96
CA THR A 148 9.48 -17.29 3.31
C THR A 148 8.51 -16.33 2.64
N GLU A 149 7.77 -16.81 1.66
CA GLU A 149 6.62 -16.14 1.06
C GLU A 149 5.28 -16.63 1.61
N ILE A 150 5.31 -17.60 2.55
CA ILE A 150 4.11 -18.13 3.18
C ILE A 150 3.42 -17.04 4.01
N GLY A 151 2.09 -16.90 3.85
CA GLY A 151 1.29 -15.88 4.51
C GLY A 151 1.48 -14.47 3.95
N ASN A 152 2.14 -14.34 2.79
CA ASN A 152 2.35 -13.08 2.08
C ASN A 152 3.06 -11.97 2.90
N PRO A 153 4.23 -12.26 3.51
CA PRO A 153 4.93 -11.28 4.34
C PRO A 153 5.40 -10.05 3.55
N THR A 154 5.64 -10.20 2.25
CA THR A 154 6.06 -9.10 1.38
C THR A 154 4.98 -8.02 1.28
N GLY A 155 3.70 -8.43 1.18
CA GLY A 155 2.57 -7.51 1.16
C GLY A 155 2.41 -6.74 2.47
N GLU A 156 2.53 -7.43 3.62
CA GLU A 156 2.44 -6.81 4.94
C GLU A 156 3.60 -5.82 5.21
N ILE A 157 4.83 -6.20 4.82
CA ILE A 157 6.02 -5.34 4.95
C ILE A 157 5.82 -4.09 4.10
N LEU A 158 5.40 -4.25 2.84
CA LEU A 158 5.20 -3.14 1.92
C LEU A 158 4.08 -2.20 2.41
N GLU A 159 2.97 -2.73 2.91
CA GLU A 159 1.90 -1.90 3.48
C GLU A 159 2.39 -1.08 4.67
N ARG A 160 3.19 -1.68 5.55
CA ARG A 160 3.79 -0.97 6.69
C ARG A 160 4.75 0.12 6.25
N GLU A 161 5.62 -0.17 5.28
CA GLU A 161 6.58 0.81 4.75
C GLU A 161 5.86 1.97 4.04
N MET A 162 4.85 1.67 3.23
CA MET A 162 4.06 2.70 2.57
C MET A 162 3.28 3.57 3.54
N ARG A 163 2.84 3.03 4.67
CA ARG A 163 2.25 3.81 5.77
C ARG A 163 3.25 4.82 6.34
N ILE A 164 4.50 4.41 6.54
CA ILE A 164 5.57 5.31 7.00
C ILE A 164 5.82 6.42 5.97
N VAL A 165 5.92 6.05 4.68
CA VAL A 165 6.09 7.02 3.58
C VAL A 165 4.95 8.05 3.56
N LEU A 166 3.70 7.61 3.71
CA LEU A 166 2.55 8.50 3.76
C LEU A 166 2.60 9.46 4.96
N ILE A 167 3.04 8.99 6.13
CA ILE A 167 3.20 9.85 7.31
C ILE A 167 4.28 10.90 7.05
N ILE A 168 5.43 10.51 6.51
CA ILE A 168 6.53 11.44 6.17
C ILE A 168 6.05 12.46 5.15
N LEU A 169 5.32 12.02 4.12
CA LEU A 169 4.75 12.89 3.10
C LEU A 169 3.76 13.90 3.70
N MET A 170 2.84 13.45 4.55
CA MET A 170 1.90 14.33 5.24
C MET A 170 2.60 15.34 6.16
N CYS A 171 3.64 14.94 6.86
CA CYS A 171 4.47 15.87 7.65
C CYS A 171 5.18 16.90 6.76
N SER A 172 5.72 16.47 5.62
CA SER A 172 6.36 17.36 4.65
C SER A 172 5.36 18.37 4.07
N ILE A 173 4.17 17.90 3.69
CA ILE A 173 3.07 18.76 3.22
C ILE A 173 2.69 19.78 4.29
N PHE A 174 2.57 19.35 5.54
CA PHE A 174 2.25 20.24 6.66
C PHE A 174 3.30 21.36 6.80
N VAL A 175 4.59 21.02 6.75
CA VAL A 175 5.68 22.01 6.82
C VAL A 175 5.63 22.98 5.64
N VAL A 176 5.46 22.47 4.42
CA VAL A 176 5.36 23.32 3.21
C VAL A 176 4.16 24.26 3.31
N LEU A 177 3.00 23.77 3.72
CA LEU A 177 1.81 24.60 3.90
C LEU A 177 2.01 25.67 4.98
N LEU A 178 2.67 25.35 6.09
CA LEU A 178 2.98 26.35 7.13
C LEU A 178 3.87 27.49 6.62
N LEU A 179 4.82 27.17 5.73
CA LEU A 179 5.75 28.15 5.16
C LEU A 179 5.12 28.97 4.03
N THR A 180 4.17 28.38 3.28
CA THR A 180 3.59 28.98 2.08
C THR A 180 2.27 29.67 2.35
N SER A 181 1.53 29.25 3.39
CA SER A 181 0.20 29.78 3.69
C SER A 181 0.25 31.16 4.34
N HIS A 182 -0.61 32.04 3.86
CA HIS A 182 -0.78 33.38 4.44
C HIS A 182 -1.62 33.39 5.72
N THR A 183 -2.40 32.33 5.95
CA THR A 183 -3.31 32.22 7.10
C THR A 183 -3.20 30.85 7.73
N TYR A 184 -2.92 30.80 9.04
CA TYR A 184 -2.83 29.52 9.78
C TYR A 184 -4.09 28.67 9.69
N ALA A 185 -5.25 29.25 9.42
CA ALA A 185 -6.52 28.52 9.27
C ALA A 185 -6.62 27.72 7.95
N GLU A 186 -5.84 28.06 6.93
CA GLU A 186 -5.82 27.33 5.64
C GLU A 186 -5.20 25.95 5.80
N VAL A 187 -4.13 25.83 6.60
CA VAL A 187 -3.37 24.59 6.76
C VAL A 187 -4.25 23.42 7.22
N PRO A 188 -5.01 23.49 8.34
CA PRO A 188 -5.84 22.39 8.77
C PRO A 188 -6.96 22.05 7.77
N VAL A 189 -7.52 23.06 7.09
CA VAL A 189 -8.56 22.82 6.07
C VAL A 189 -8.00 22.02 4.89
N LEU A 190 -6.83 22.39 4.39
CA LEU A 190 -6.18 21.68 3.29
C LEU A 190 -5.78 20.26 3.68
N ILE A 191 -5.22 20.06 4.89
CA ILE A 191 -4.87 18.72 5.38
C ILE A 191 -6.09 17.82 5.49
N ILE A 192 -7.20 18.32 6.05
CA ILE A 192 -8.46 17.56 6.12
C ILE A 192 -8.95 17.22 4.72
N THR A 193 -8.89 18.17 3.78
CA THR A 193 -9.30 17.97 2.39
C THR A 193 -8.46 16.86 1.72
N PHE A 194 -7.14 16.87 1.91
CA PHE A 194 -6.25 15.84 1.38
C PHE A 194 -6.52 14.48 2.02
N ALA A 195 -6.70 14.43 3.33
CA ALA A 195 -7.04 13.19 4.04
C ALA A 195 -8.35 12.59 3.52
N VAL A 196 -9.40 13.42 3.36
CA VAL A 196 -10.67 12.98 2.78
C VAL A 196 -10.51 12.52 1.34
N ALA A 197 -9.72 13.22 0.53
CA ALA A 197 -9.48 12.84 -0.87
C ALA A 197 -8.80 11.47 -0.99
N VAL A 198 -7.74 11.23 -0.20
CA VAL A 198 -7.05 9.91 -0.15
C VAL A 198 -8.00 8.83 0.34
N TRP A 199 -8.82 9.12 1.34
CA TRP A 199 -9.77 8.16 1.88
C TRP A 199 -10.85 7.77 0.87
N VAL A 200 -11.42 8.75 0.18
CA VAL A 200 -12.40 8.53 -0.88
C VAL A 200 -11.79 7.74 -2.04
N ASN A 201 -10.56 8.06 -2.43
CA ASN A 201 -9.85 7.29 -3.47
C ASN A 201 -9.73 5.80 -3.09
N LYS A 202 -9.27 5.51 -1.87
CA LYS A 202 -9.22 4.11 -1.39
C LYS A 202 -10.59 3.44 -1.38
N GLY A 203 -11.65 4.18 -1.02
CA GLY A 203 -13.02 3.66 -1.03
C GLY A 203 -13.57 3.36 -2.42
N THR A 204 -13.16 4.11 -3.45
CA THR A 204 -13.59 3.86 -4.85
C THR A 204 -12.95 2.61 -5.45
N ASN A 205 -11.84 2.10 -4.88
CA ASN A 205 -11.23 0.84 -5.30
C ASN A 205 -12.18 -0.37 -5.16
N TYR A 206 -13.17 -0.28 -4.28
CA TYR A 206 -14.21 -1.29 -4.12
C TYR A 206 -14.93 -1.66 -5.43
N TRP A 207 -15.08 -0.72 -6.36
CA TRP A 207 -15.72 -0.98 -7.64
C TRP A 207 -14.90 -1.86 -8.58
N PHE A 208 -13.60 -1.95 -8.34
CA PHE A 208 -12.70 -2.83 -9.08
C PHE A 208 -12.58 -4.22 -8.47
N HIS A 209 -13.17 -4.46 -7.27
CA HIS A 209 -13.11 -5.67 -6.45
C HIS A 209 -11.69 -5.99 -5.98
N GLU A 210 -10.73 -5.96 -6.87
CA GLU A 210 -9.33 -6.27 -6.64
C GLU A 210 -8.45 -5.14 -7.18
N VAL A 211 -7.42 -4.77 -6.43
CA VAL A 211 -6.48 -3.71 -6.81
C VAL A 211 -5.06 -4.17 -6.54
N SER A 212 -4.14 -3.90 -7.49
CA SER A 212 -2.72 -4.15 -7.29
C SER A 212 -2.19 -3.42 -6.06
N PHE A 213 -1.34 -4.07 -5.27
CA PHE A 213 -0.64 -3.44 -4.15
C PHE A 213 0.17 -2.22 -4.59
N ILE A 214 0.75 -2.24 -5.80
CA ILE A 214 1.48 -1.12 -6.39
C ILE A 214 0.54 0.07 -6.57
N THR A 215 -0.62 -0.15 -7.21
CA THR A 215 -1.62 0.90 -7.44
C THR A 215 -2.16 1.44 -6.12
N ASN A 216 -2.51 0.56 -5.18
CA ASN A 216 -3.03 0.95 -3.86
C ASN A 216 -2.03 1.82 -3.07
N SER A 217 -0.74 1.52 -3.21
CA SER A 217 0.33 2.23 -2.51
C SER A 217 0.69 3.56 -3.17
N ILE A 218 0.88 3.58 -4.49
CA ILE A 218 1.38 4.74 -5.23
C ILE A 218 0.27 5.77 -5.46
N ALA A 219 -0.98 5.34 -5.66
CA ALA A 219 -2.09 6.24 -5.96
C ALA A 219 -2.27 7.34 -4.90
N ALA A 220 -2.18 6.99 -3.61
CA ALA A 220 -2.29 7.95 -2.52
C ALA A 220 -1.15 8.99 -2.53
N VAL A 221 0.09 8.55 -2.82
CA VAL A 221 1.27 9.44 -2.90
C VAL A 221 1.13 10.41 -4.06
N LEU A 222 0.77 9.90 -5.26
CA LEU A 222 0.57 10.75 -6.44
C LEU A 222 -0.59 11.74 -6.23
N GLN A 223 -1.68 11.30 -5.64
CA GLN A 223 -2.83 12.16 -5.37
C GLN A 223 -2.49 13.29 -4.40
N LEU A 224 -1.71 13.01 -3.35
CA LEU A 224 -1.25 14.03 -2.41
C LEU A 224 -0.29 15.01 -3.09
N GLY A 225 0.67 14.52 -3.89
CA GLY A 225 1.61 15.36 -4.62
C GLY A 225 0.91 16.32 -5.59
N LEU A 226 0.05 15.80 -6.45
CA LEU A 226 -0.73 16.63 -7.38
C LEU A 226 -1.72 17.55 -6.65
N GLY A 227 -2.34 17.06 -5.57
CA GLY A 227 -3.32 17.83 -4.81
C GLY A 227 -2.74 19.06 -4.17
N ILE A 228 -1.51 18.99 -3.63
CA ILE A 228 -0.86 20.13 -2.98
C ILE A 228 -0.52 21.24 -3.98
N ASP A 229 -0.04 20.89 -5.18
CA ASP A 229 0.30 21.86 -6.22
C ASP A 229 -0.93 22.67 -6.62
N TYR A 230 -2.05 22.01 -6.89
CA TYR A 230 -3.31 22.68 -7.21
C TYR A 230 -3.84 23.52 -6.05
N ALA A 231 -3.72 23.03 -4.81
CA ALA A 231 -4.18 23.76 -3.64
C ALA A 231 -3.39 25.04 -3.41
N ILE A 232 -2.07 25.02 -3.54
CA ILE A 232 -1.20 26.19 -3.39
C ILE A 232 -1.53 27.23 -4.45
N ILE A 233 -1.64 26.82 -5.73
CA ILE A 233 -2.00 27.73 -6.84
C ILE A 233 -3.37 28.37 -6.59
N MET A 234 -4.36 27.57 -6.20
CA MET A 234 -5.72 28.06 -5.93
C MET A 234 -5.76 29.03 -4.75
N CYS A 235 -5.06 28.72 -3.65
CA CYS A 235 -4.98 29.60 -2.48
C CYS A 235 -4.29 30.93 -2.84
N HIS A 236 -3.22 30.87 -3.61
CA HIS A 236 -2.51 32.08 -4.08
C HIS A 236 -3.43 32.98 -4.92
N HIS A 237 -4.09 32.41 -5.93
CA HIS A 237 -5.06 33.17 -6.74
C HIS A 237 -6.23 33.71 -5.93
N TYR A 238 -6.73 32.92 -4.95
CA TYR A 238 -7.78 33.39 -4.05
C TYR A 238 -7.32 34.59 -3.24
N THR A 239 -6.14 34.55 -2.64
CA THR A 239 -5.57 35.62 -1.83
C THR A 239 -5.40 36.89 -2.64
N GLU A 240 -4.87 36.79 -3.86
CA GLU A 240 -4.66 37.92 -4.77
C GLU A 240 -6.00 38.58 -5.17
N GLU A 241 -7.01 37.80 -5.54
CA GLU A 241 -8.32 38.31 -5.91
C GLU A 241 -9.12 38.83 -4.69
N ARG A 242 -8.87 38.29 -3.51
CA ARG A 242 -9.53 38.67 -2.25
C ARG A 242 -9.17 40.10 -1.80
N GLU A 243 -8.02 40.64 -2.21
CA GLU A 243 -7.64 42.02 -1.96
C GLU A 243 -8.53 43.02 -2.70
N ARG A 244 -9.15 42.60 -3.82
CA ARG A 244 -9.89 43.46 -4.73
C ARG A 244 -11.39 43.26 -4.73
N MET A 245 -11.88 42.15 -4.23
CA MET A 245 -13.29 41.81 -4.30
C MET A 245 -13.79 40.97 -3.10
N GLU A 246 -15.10 40.82 -3.02
CA GLU A 246 -15.76 40.03 -1.98
C GLU A 246 -15.39 38.53 -2.02
N PRO A 247 -15.40 37.81 -0.87
CA PRO A 247 -14.96 36.42 -0.77
C PRO A 247 -15.59 35.48 -1.80
N ARG A 248 -16.90 35.67 -2.06
CA ARG A 248 -17.64 34.86 -3.02
C ARG A 248 -17.14 35.04 -4.46
N GLU A 249 -16.96 36.29 -4.84
CA GLU A 249 -16.50 36.64 -6.20
C GLU A 249 -15.03 36.27 -6.41
N ALA A 250 -14.19 36.49 -5.40
CA ALA A 250 -12.79 36.10 -5.40
C ALA A 250 -12.65 34.57 -5.59
N THR A 251 -13.46 33.76 -4.89
CA THR A 251 -13.43 32.29 -5.05
C THR A 251 -13.86 31.87 -6.45
N ILE A 252 -14.94 32.46 -7.00
CA ILE A 252 -15.40 32.15 -8.35
C ILE A 252 -14.31 32.48 -9.38
N ARG A 253 -13.62 33.59 -9.17
CA ARG A 253 -12.58 34.06 -10.08
C ARG A 253 -11.32 33.21 -9.98
N ALA A 254 -10.87 32.87 -8.78
CA ALA A 254 -9.75 31.97 -8.57
C ALA A 254 -9.98 30.62 -9.26
N LEU A 255 -11.16 30.01 -9.10
CA LEU A 255 -11.55 28.76 -9.78
C LEU A 255 -11.60 28.87 -11.32
N THR A 256 -11.77 30.08 -11.87
CA THR A 256 -11.84 30.28 -13.32
C THR A 256 -10.49 30.67 -13.94
N LEU A 257 -9.56 31.24 -13.18
CA LEU A 257 -8.23 31.64 -13.61
C LEU A 257 -7.25 30.47 -13.71
N ASP A 258 -7.42 29.46 -12.88
CA ASP A 258 -6.56 28.27 -12.83
C ASP A 258 -6.36 27.59 -14.21
N ARG A 259 -7.29 27.76 -15.14
CA ARG A 259 -7.17 27.25 -16.51
C ARG A 259 -6.21 28.03 -17.41
N LYS A 260 -5.90 29.30 -17.09
CA LYS A 260 -5.06 30.14 -17.97
C LYS A 260 -3.56 30.01 -17.74
N SER A 261 -3.19 29.38 -16.61
CA SER A 261 -1.79 29.12 -16.24
C SER A 261 -1.27 27.76 -16.71
N VAL A 262 -2.14 26.91 -17.29
CA VAL A 262 -1.80 25.54 -17.73
C VAL A 262 -1.66 25.43 -19.28
N VAL A 263 -1.64 26.55 -20.01
CA VAL A 263 -1.41 26.57 -21.48
C VAL A 263 -0.13 27.32 -21.82
#